data_518207c4cdbc2ac7d0f050e3b67687b3
#
_entry.id   518207c4cdbc2ac7d0f050e3b67687b3
#
_cell.length_a   1.000
_cell.length_b   1.000
_cell.length_c   1.000
_cell.angle_alpha   90.00
_cell.angle_beta   90.00
_cell.angle_gamma   90.00
#
_symmetry.space_group_name_H-M   'P 1'
#
loop_
_entity.id
_entity.type
_entity.pdbx_description
1 polymer ?
#
loop_
_entity_poly.entity_id
_entity_poly.type
_entity_poly.pdbx_seq_one_letter_code
_entity_poly.pdbx_strand_id
1 'polypeptide(L)'
;MFPDDAEMKWMSTEGKQGTTPAGLTQIYDASGYYMLRSGWGKSSTMMILKNNNNPDNKWHCQPDNGTFGIYRNGRNFFPDAGVYSYGGTSASNEDRKTFLATKNHNTMTALSATIANGYMKGEFLKHETKGNTQILVTQNQIKAGLTHRRAVFFVDKEFFVLVDEGYGDGNKDKINLNFHL
;
A
#
# COMPACT_ATOMS: atom_id res chain seq x y z
N MET A 1 -21.10 17.25 3.23
CA MET A 1 -21.30 16.21 4.27
C MET A 1 -22.54 15.41 3.83
N PHE A 2 -22.56 14.11 4.02
CA PHE A 2 -23.64 13.21 3.57
C PHE A 2 -24.48 12.77 4.76
N PRO A 3 -25.42 13.61 5.27
CA PRO A 3 -26.10 13.39 6.55
C PRO A 3 -26.99 12.15 6.56
N ASP A 4 -27.45 11.73 5.39
CA ASP A 4 -28.37 10.60 5.22
C ASP A 4 -27.67 9.28 4.89
N ASP A 5 -26.33 9.30 4.74
CA ASP A 5 -25.54 8.09 4.50
C ASP A 5 -25.26 7.34 5.81
N ALA A 6 -25.88 6.17 5.94
CA ALA A 6 -25.81 5.37 7.14
C ALA A 6 -24.40 4.81 7.42
N GLU A 7 -23.61 4.50 6.38
CA GLU A 7 -22.23 4.04 6.53
C GLU A 7 -21.31 5.19 6.97
N MET A 8 -21.45 6.37 6.37
CA MET A 8 -20.73 7.57 6.78
C MET A 8 -21.06 7.97 8.23
N LYS A 9 -22.31 7.82 8.62
CA LYS A 9 -22.76 8.05 10.00
C LYS A 9 -22.12 7.06 10.97
N TRP A 10 -22.04 5.80 10.57
CA TRP A 10 -21.35 4.76 11.36
C TRP A 10 -19.88 5.09 11.53
N MET A 11 -19.18 5.45 10.46
CA MET A 11 -17.76 5.81 10.51
C MET A 11 -17.51 7.04 11.40
N SER A 12 -18.29 8.11 11.24
CA SER A 12 -18.13 9.37 11.99
C SER A 12 -18.47 9.25 13.46
N THR A 13 -19.29 8.28 13.86
CA THR A 13 -19.69 8.04 15.25
C THR A 13 -18.96 6.86 15.89
N GLU A 14 -17.92 6.34 15.27
CA GLU A 14 -17.16 5.16 15.73
C GLU A 14 -18.08 3.95 16.00
N GLY A 15 -19.04 3.72 15.14
CA GLY A 15 -19.95 2.60 15.20
C GLY A 15 -21.14 2.77 16.14
N LYS A 16 -21.33 3.95 16.75
CA LYS A 16 -22.44 4.20 17.70
C LYS A 16 -23.78 4.42 17.01
N GLN A 17 -23.78 4.88 15.77
CA GLN A 17 -24.99 5.15 14.97
C GLN A 17 -24.73 4.79 13.52
N GLY A 18 -25.81 4.54 12.77
CA GLY A 18 -25.71 4.20 11.36
C GLY A 18 -25.57 2.70 11.13
N THR A 19 -25.02 2.33 9.97
CA THR A 19 -24.87 0.94 9.53
C THR A 19 -23.42 0.64 9.23
N THR A 20 -22.89 -0.46 9.76
CA THR A 20 -21.55 -0.95 9.43
C THR A 20 -21.41 -1.14 7.92
N PRO A 21 -20.32 -0.64 7.28
CA PRO A 21 -20.09 -0.88 5.86
C PRO A 21 -20.05 -2.38 5.54
N ALA A 22 -20.73 -2.78 4.46
CA ALA A 22 -20.87 -4.18 4.11
C ALA A 22 -19.58 -4.81 3.58
N GLY A 23 -18.76 -4.03 2.87
CA GLY A 23 -17.56 -4.53 2.20
C GLY A 23 -16.36 -4.65 3.15
N LEU A 24 -15.76 -5.83 3.23
CA LEU A 24 -14.49 -6.04 3.93
C LEU A 24 -13.27 -5.86 3.02
N THR A 25 -13.48 -5.93 1.72
CA THR A 25 -12.45 -5.75 0.70
C THR A 25 -12.83 -4.58 -0.20
N GLN A 26 -11.90 -3.66 -0.40
CA GLN A 26 -12.05 -2.57 -1.37
C GLN A 26 -10.90 -2.59 -2.35
N ILE A 27 -11.24 -2.53 -3.63
CA ILE A 27 -10.31 -2.48 -4.75
C ILE A 27 -10.55 -1.16 -5.49
N TYR A 28 -9.71 -0.19 -5.23
CA TYR A 28 -9.75 1.13 -5.87
C TYR A 28 -8.64 1.22 -6.92
N ASP A 29 -8.77 0.44 -7.99
CA ASP A 29 -7.72 0.31 -9.01
C ASP A 29 -7.36 1.65 -9.65
N ALA A 30 -8.33 2.50 -9.93
CA ALA A 30 -8.07 3.82 -10.51
C ALA A 30 -7.16 4.72 -9.64
N SER A 31 -7.17 4.55 -8.33
CA SER A 31 -6.30 5.27 -7.39
C SER A 31 -5.12 4.43 -6.88
N GLY A 32 -5.12 3.12 -7.15
CA GLY A 32 -4.09 2.18 -6.72
C GLY A 32 -4.10 1.87 -5.22
N TYR A 33 -5.27 1.89 -4.59
CA TYR A 33 -5.42 1.51 -3.18
C TYR A 33 -6.27 0.24 -3.05
N TYR A 34 -5.75 -0.71 -2.28
CA TYR A 34 -6.35 -2.02 -2.07
C TYR A 34 -6.41 -2.31 -0.59
N MET A 35 -7.58 -2.65 -0.08
CA MET A 35 -7.80 -2.87 1.35
C MET A 35 -8.42 -4.24 1.58
N LEU A 36 -7.80 -5.00 2.48
CA LEU A 36 -8.28 -6.30 2.95
C LEU A 36 -8.51 -6.22 4.46
N ARG A 37 -9.70 -6.62 4.95
CA ARG A 37 -10.08 -6.50 6.36
C ARG A 37 -10.70 -7.79 6.89
N SER A 38 -10.51 -8.04 8.19
CA SER A 38 -11.27 -9.06 8.90
C SER A 38 -12.62 -8.55 9.43
N GLY A 39 -12.77 -7.24 9.56
CA GLY A 39 -13.95 -6.56 10.09
C GLY A 39 -13.74 -5.06 10.19
N TRP A 40 -14.68 -4.37 10.84
CA TRP A 40 -14.68 -2.92 11.03
C TRP A 40 -14.44 -2.48 12.49
N GLY A 41 -14.35 -3.41 13.43
CA GLY A 41 -14.10 -3.10 14.84
C GLY A 41 -12.62 -2.78 15.14
N LYS A 42 -12.35 -2.22 16.32
CA LYS A 42 -10.99 -1.85 16.77
C LYS A 42 -10.02 -3.03 16.83
N SER A 43 -10.52 -4.24 17.07
CA SER A 43 -9.72 -5.48 17.08
C SER A 43 -9.48 -6.08 15.69
N SER A 44 -10.11 -5.53 14.65
CA SER A 44 -10.00 -6.06 13.31
C SER A 44 -8.60 -5.92 12.75
N THR A 45 -8.22 -6.88 11.93
CA THR A 45 -7.00 -6.83 11.13
C THR A 45 -7.30 -6.15 9.80
N MET A 46 -6.44 -5.25 9.37
CA MET A 46 -6.55 -4.57 8.08
C MET A 46 -5.18 -4.45 7.44
N MET A 47 -5.11 -4.73 6.15
CA MET A 47 -3.99 -4.33 5.29
C MET A 47 -4.47 -3.26 4.32
N ILE A 48 -3.66 -2.24 4.12
CA ILE A 48 -3.75 -1.30 3.00
C ILE A 48 -2.52 -1.51 2.15
N LEU A 49 -2.70 -1.79 0.86
CA LEU A 49 -1.63 -1.85 -0.13
C LEU A 49 -1.83 -0.69 -1.11
N LYS A 50 -0.74 -0.01 -1.43
CA LYS A 50 -0.71 1.05 -2.44
C LYS A 50 0.09 0.62 -3.65
N ASN A 51 -0.49 0.77 -4.83
CA ASN A 51 0.17 0.48 -6.10
C ASN A 51 -0.46 1.37 -7.18
N ASN A 52 0.01 2.62 -7.23
CA ASN A 52 -0.55 3.67 -8.09
C ASN A 52 -0.42 3.30 -9.57
N ASN A 53 -1.52 3.38 -10.29
CA ASN A 53 -1.62 3.06 -11.71
C ASN A 53 -1.51 4.29 -12.63
N ASN A 54 -1.37 5.49 -12.08
CA ASN A 54 -1.26 6.74 -12.85
C ASN A 54 0.14 7.34 -12.76
N PRO A 55 1.02 7.09 -13.76
CA PRO A 55 2.39 7.61 -13.78
C PRO A 55 2.45 9.12 -13.98
N ASP A 56 1.39 9.74 -14.49
CA ASP A 56 1.34 11.18 -14.77
C ASP A 56 0.97 12.01 -13.54
N ASN A 57 0.45 11.38 -12.49
CA ASN A 57 0.13 12.05 -11.25
C ASN A 57 1.40 12.27 -10.42
N LYS A 58 2.06 13.40 -10.65
CA LYS A 58 3.28 13.81 -9.93
C LYS A 58 2.99 14.59 -8.64
N TRP A 59 1.75 15.00 -8.43
CA TRP A 59 1.34 15.73 -7.24
C TRP A 59 0.91 14.77 -6.14
N HIS A 60 1.45 14.94 -4.94
CA HIS A 60 1.18 14.10 -3.78
C HIS A 60 1.44 12.60 -4.01
N CYS A 61 2.28 12.25 -4.99
CA CYS A 61 2.78 10.91 -5.23
C CYS A 61 4.15 10.71 -4.60
N GLN A 62 4.37 9.50 -4.09
CA GLN A 62 5.66 9.04 -3.59
C GLN A 62 6.12 7.83 -4.39
N PRO A 63 7.43 7.58 -4.48
CA PRO A 63 7.97 6.40 -5.15
C PRO A 63 7.86 5.15 -4.27
N ASP A 64 6.64 4.79 -3.88
CA ASP A 64 6.30 3.80 -2.88
C ASP A 64 5.36 2.70 -3.41
N ASN A 65 5.27 2.50 -4.71
CA ASN A 65 4.45 1.46 -5.30
C ASN A 65 4.81 0.08 -4.72
N GLY A 66 3.76 -0.70 -4.44
CA GLY A 66 3.88 -1.98 -3.76
C GLY A 66 3.97 -1.88 -2.24
N THR A 67 4.02 -0.66 -1.65
CA THR A 67 4.04 -0.52 -0.18
C THR A 67 2.73 -0.97 0.45
N PHE A 68 2.81 -1.37 1.71
CA PHE A 68 1.64 -1.75 2.50
C PHE A 68 1.77 -1.31 3.96
N GLY A 69 0.65 -1.19 4.62
CA GLY A 69 0.54 -1.05 6.07
C GLY A 69 -0.37 -2.13 6.64
N ILE A 70 -0.07 -2.66 7.82
CA ILE A 70 -0.90 -3.63 8.54
C ILE A 70 -1.28 -3.06 9.89
N TYR A 71 -2.58 -3.11 10.17
CA TYR A 71 -3.18 -2.65 11.42
C TYR A 71 -3.90 -3.79 12.11
N ARG A 72 -3.73 -3.91 13.43
CA ARG A 72 -4.49 -4.82 14.28
C ARG A 72 -4.55 -4.30 15.72
N ASN A 73 -5.68 -4.45 16.37
CA ASN A 73 -5.89 -4.04 17.76
C ASN A 73 -5.46 -2.57 18.03
N GLY A 74 -5.75 -1.68 17.09
CA GLY A 74 -5.39 -0.26 17.21
C GLY A 74 -3.90 0.05 17.03
N ARG A 75 -3.07 -0.93 16.59
CA ARG A 75 -1.64 -0.75 16.33
C ARG A 75 -1.33 -0.85 14.85
N ASN A 76 -0.41 0.00 14.41
CA ASN A 76 0.22 -0.10 13.09
C ASN A 76 1.51 -0.91 13.21
N PHE A 77 1.57 -2.06 12.55
CA PHE A 77 2.73 -2.96 12.59
C PHE A 77 3.74 -2.69 11.48
N PHE A 78 3.29 -2.08 10.38
CA PHE A 78 4.14 -1.73 9.25
C PHE A 78 3.82 -0.29 8.85
N PRO A 79 4.31 0.71 9.62
CA PRO A 79 4.04 2.10 9.32
C PRO A 79 4.69 2.50 8.00
N ASP A 80 4.00 3.34 7.24
CA ASP A 80 4.59 4.05 6.12
C ASP A 80 5.38 5.26 6.64
N ALA A 81 6.52 5.56 6.01
CA ALA A 81 7.37 6.69 6.40
C ALA A 81 6.70 8.06 6.21
N GLY A 82 5.72 8.14 5.30
CA GLY A 82 5.04 9.38 4.97
C GLY A 82 5.93 10.39 4.25
N VAL A 83 5.68 11.68 4.47
CA VAL A 83 6.33 12.77 3.72
C VAL A 83 7.14 13.72 4.59
N TYR A 84 7.21 13.52 5.89
CA TYR A 84 7.82 14.39 6.89
C TYR A 84 7.13 15.76 6.99
N SER A 85 7.27 16.63 5.98
CA SER A 85 6.64 17.95 5.97
C SER A 85 6.34 18.43 4.54
N TYR A 86 5.44 19.40 4.41
CA TYR A 86 5.08 20.05 3.12
C TYR A 86 5.75 21.42 2.92
N GLY A 87 6.66 21.79 3.74
CA GLY A 87 7.39 23.06 3.65
C GLY A 87 8.46 23.12 4.72
N GLY A 88 9.27 24.16 4.70
CA GLY A 88 10.26 24.40 5.73
C GLY A 88 11.63 24.82 5.23
N THR A 89 12.61 24.67 6.10
CA THR A 89 14.03 25.01 5.85
C THR A 89 14.71 24.00 4.92
N SER A 90 15.95 24.29 4.53
CA SER A 90 16.77 23.35 3.75
C SER A 90 16.96 22.00 4.47
N ALA A 91 17.13 22.00 5.80
CA ALA A 91 17.22 20.77 6.61
C ALA A 91 15.95 19.93 6.52
N SER A 92 14.76 20.56 6.68
CA SER A 92 13.50 19.83 6.56
C SER A 92 13.25 19.30 5.14
N ASN A 93 13.83 19.91 4.11
CA ASN A 93 13.78 19.40 2.75
C ASN A 93 14.65 18.15 2.56
N GLU A 94 15.80 18.05 3.22
CA GLU A 94 16.63 16.83 3.20
C GLU A 94 15.95 15.69 3.97
N ASP A 95 15.35 15.97 5.13
CA ASP A 95 14.54 15.00 5.86
C ASP A 95 13.37 14.50 5.00
N ARG A 96 12.67 15.42 4.31
CA ARG A 96 11.62 15.07 3.38
C ARG A 96 12.10 14.13 2.26
N LYS A 97 13.26 14.39 1.66
CA LYS A 97 13.83 13.49 0.64
C LYS A 97 14.12 12.10 1.21
N THR A 98 14.58 12.05 2.46
CA THR A 98 14.83 10.80 3.16
C THR A 98 13.53 10.03 3.35
N PHE A 99 12.48 10.67 3.89
CA PHE A 99 11.19 10.02 4.11
C PHE A 99 10.53 9.58 2.81
N LEU A 100 10.68 10.33 1.73
CA LEU A 100 10.13 9.99 0.42
C LEU A 100 10.92 8.90 -0.32
N ALA A 101 12.11 8.51 0.15
CA ALA A 101 12.92 7.54 -0.57
C ALA A 101 12.28 6.14 -0.53
N THR A 102 12.19 5.47 -1.68
CA THR A 102 11.54 4.14 -1.84
C THR A 102 12.03 3.12 -0.82
N LYS A 103 13.30 3.17 -0.42
CA LYS A 103 13.88 2.25 0.58
C LYS A 103 13.28 2.40 1.98
N ASN A 104 12.60 3.50 2.25
CA ASN A 104 11.95 3.78 3.55
C ASN A 104 10.46 3.41 3.55
N HIS A 105 9.99 2.72 2.51
CA HIS A 105 8.65 2.17 2.40
C HIS A 105 8.69 0.63 2.39
N ASN A 106 7.59 -0.01 2.69
CA ASN A 106 7.46 -1.47 2.77
C ASN A 106 7.35 -2.10 1.38
N THR A 107 8.39 -1.96 0.56
CA THR A 107 8.40 -2.39 -0.83
C THR A 107 9.78 -2.86 -1.28
N MET A 108 9.84 -3.39 -2.50
CA MET A 108 11.09 -3.81 -3.13
C MET A 108 11.81 -2.63 -3.78
N THR A 109 13.13 -2.58 -3.63
CA THR A 109 14.01 -1.60 -4.28
C THR A 109 15.14 -2.29 -5.03
N ALA A 110 15.60 -1.67 -6.11
CA ALA A 110 16.85 -2.02 -6.77
C ALA A 110 17.94 -1.04 -6.33
N LEU A 111 19.16 -1.53 -6.05
CA LEU A 111 20.24 -0.67 -5.56
C LEU A 111 20.67 0.39 -6.58
N SER A 112 20.51 0.11 -7.87
CA SER A 112 20.80 1.08 -8.94
C SER A 112 19.63 2.00 -9.28
N ALA A 113 18.44 1.80 -8.67
CA ALA A 113 17.29 2.62 -8.95
C ALA A 113 17.42 4.00 -8.31
N THR A 114 17.14 5.03 -9.06
CA THR A 114 17.01 6.40 -8.57
C THR A 114 15.57 6.69 -8.14
N ILE A 115 15.37 7.71 -7.30
CA ILE A 115 14.04 8.15 -6.84
C ILE A 115 13.08 8.46 -8.01
N ALA A 116 13.61 8.87 -9.16
CA ALA A 116 12.81 9.15 -10.36
C ALA A 116 12.01 7.93 -10.87
N ASN A 117 12.42 6.73 -10.54
CA ASN A 117 11.73 5.50 -10.95
C ASN A 117 10.45 5.21 -10.14
N GLY A 118 10.20 5.94 -9.08
CA GLY A 118 9.04 5.76 -8.22
C GLY A 118 7.70 6.18 -8.82
N TYR A 119 7.72 6.85 -9.96
CA TYR A 119 6.50 7.21 -10.70
C TYR A 119 6.11 6.18 -11.75
N MET A 120 6.74 5.02 -11.74
CA MET A 120 6.36 3.96 -12.67
C MET A 120 5.00 3.38 -12.30
N LYS A 121 4.19 3.19 -13.33
CA LYS A 121 2.81 2.72 -13.21
C LYS A 121 2.75 1.39 -12.48
N GLY A 122 1.94 1.33 -11.44
CA GLY A 122 1.49 0.10 -10.84
C GLY A 122 0.39 -0.54 -11.69
N GLU A 123 0.23 -1.84 -11.58
CA GLU A 123 -0.75 -2.63 -12.29
C GLU A 123 -1.47 -3.56 -11.32
N PHE A 124 -2.79 -3.55 -11.38
CA PHE A 124 -3.64 -4.53 -10.71
C PHE A 124 -3.73 -5.78 -11.60
N LEU A 125 -3.39 -6.93 -11.07
CA LEU A 125 -3.44 -8.18 -11.82
C LEU A 125 -4.64 -9.03 -11.45
N LYS A 126 -4.93 -9.15 -10.14
CA LYS A 126 -5.96 -10.07 -9.70
C LYS A 126 -6.44 -9.76 -8.27
N HIS A 127 -7.75 -9.95 -8.08
CA HIS A 127 -8.34 -10.20 -6.76
C HIS A 127 -9.32 -11.36 -6.88
N GLU A 128 -9.22 -12.33 -5.99
CA GLU A 128 -10.20 -13.42 -5.86
C GLU A 128 -10.33 -13.86 -4.41
N THR A 129 -11.45 -14.48 -4.09
CA THR A 129 -11.66 -15.19 -2.83
C THR A 129 -11.75 -16.69 -3.10
N LYS A 130 -10.96 -17.49 -2.39
CA LYS A 130 -10.91 -18.94 -2.53
C LYS A 130 -11.05 -19.57 -1.15
N GLY A 131 -12.21 -20.12 -0.87
CA GLY A 131 -12.57 -20.51 0.50
C GLY A 131 -12.55 -19.29 1.42
N ASN A 132 -11.81 -19.38 2.51
CA ASN A 132 -11.63 -18.27 3.48
C ASN A 132 -10.40 -17.39 3.18
N THR A 133 -9.73 -17.59 2.05
CA THR A 133 -8.53 -16.83 1.68
C THR A 133 -8.86 -15.83 0.60
N GLN A 134 -8.51 -14.56 0.84
CA GLN A 134 -8.51 -13.52 -0.17
C GLN A 134 -7.12 -13.42 -0.80
N ILE A 135 -7.06 -13.32 -2.11
CA ILE A 135 -5.84 -13.24 -2.89
C ILE A 135 -5.84 -11.92 -3.65
N LEU A 136 -4.83 -11.11 -3.46
CA LEU A 136 -4.60 -9.85 -4.17
C LEU A 136 -3.23 -9.93 -4.84
N VAL A 137 -3.16 -9.64 -6.14
CA VAL A 137 -1.90 -9.62 -6.88
C VAL A 137 -1.75 -8.29 -7.61
N THR A 138 -0.64 -7.64 -7.39
CA THR A 138 -0.25 -6.39 -8.05
C THR A 138 1.18 -6.48 -8.55
N GLN A 139 1.54 -5.62 -9.51
CA GLN A 139 2.93 -5.46 -9.93
C GLN A 139 3.24 -4.02 -10.25
N ASN A 140 4.51 -3.66 -10.19
CA ASN A 140 5.01 -2.36 -10.61
C ASN A 140 6.45 -2.49 -11.10
N GLN A 141 6.85 -1.60 -11.99
CA GLN A 141 8.25 -1.49 -12.37
C GLN A 141 9.03 -0.78 -11.26
N ILE A 142 10.12 -1.38 -10.80
CA ILE A 142 11.07 -0.74 -9.87
C ILE A 142 12.01 0.16 -10.67
N LYS A 143 12.40 -0.28 -11.85
CA LYS A 143 13.16 0.44 -12.88
C LYS A 143 12.89 -0.18 -14.24
N ALA A 144 13.40 0.43 -15.31
CA ALA A 144 13.31 -0.15 -16.64
C ALA A 144 13.89 -1.57 -16.68
N GLY A 145 13.12 -2.53 -17.16
CA GLY A 145 13.51 -3.94 -17.26
C GLY A 145 13.52 -4.73 -15.94
N LEU A 146 12.99 -4.16 -14.83
CA LEU A 146 12.86 -4.87 -13.56
C LEU A 146 11.50 -4.61 -12.93
N THR A 147 10.72 -5.65 -12.77
CA THR A 147 9.37 -5.62 -12.21
C THR A 147 9.35 -6.28 -10.83
N HIS A 148 8.65 -5.66 -9.90
CA HIS A 148 8.24 -6.23 -8.63
C HIS A 148 6.78 -6.70 -8.74
N ARG A 149 6.52 -7.96 -8.47
CA ARG A 149 5.19 -8.52 -8.29
C ARG A 149 5.01 -8.89 -6.82
N ARG A 150 3.90 -8.46 -6.25
CA ARG A 150 3.49 -8.82 -4.88
C ARG A 150 2.16 -9.54 -4.92
N ALA A 151 2.13 -10.76 -4.39
CA ALA A 151 0.90 -11.48 -4.08
C ALA A 151 0.68 -11.45 -2.57
N VAL A 152 -0.52 -11.06 -2.18
CA VAL A 152 -0.98 -11.03 -0.78
C VAL A 152 -2.07 -12.09 -0.63
N PHE A 153 -1.90 -12.99 0.32
CA PHE A 153 -2.92 -13.94 0.74
C PHE A 153 -3.37 -13.57 2.15
N PHE A 154 -4.63 -13.19 2.29
CA PHE A 154 -5.24 -12.96 3.60
C PHE A 154 -6.02 -14.21 3.99
N VAL A 155 -5.39 -15.03 4.82
CA VAL A 155 -5.83 -16.39 5.16
C VAL A 155 -6.70 -16.35 6.42
N ASP A 156 -7.88 -16.95 6.32
CA ASP A 156 -8.87 -17.09 7.41
C ASP A 156 -9.23 -15.77 8.11
N LYS A 157 -8.97 -14.63 7.47
CA LYS A 157 -9.10 -13.28 8.04
C LYS A 157 -8.22 -13.04 9.27
N GLU A 158 -7.15 -13.80 9.43
CA GLU A 158 -6.29 -13.76 10.62
C GLU A 158 -4.87 -13.31 10.31
N PHE A 159 -4.24 -13.84 9.26
CA PHE A 159 -2.86 -13.54 8.93
C PHE A 159 -2.64 -13.31 7.44
N PHE A 160 -1.58 -12.57 7.13
CA PHE A 160 -1.17 -12.30 5.77
C PHE A 160 0.07 -13.14 5.42
N VAL A 161 0.06 -13.72 4.22
CA VAL A 161 1.24 -14.26 3.57
C VAL A 161 1.54 -13.37 2.37
N LEU A 162 2.78 -12.85 2.29
CA LEU A 162 3.25 -12.06 1.17
C LEU A 162 4.25 -12.90 0.37
N VAL A 163 4.06 -12.91 -0.95
CA VAL A 163 5.01 -13.50 -1.90
C VAL A 163 5.47 -12.40 -2.82
N ASP A 164 6.77 -12.11 -2.76
CA ASP A 164 7.40 -11.06 -3.56
C ASP A 164 8.32 -11.67 -4.61
N GLU A 165 8.15 -11.25 -5.85
CA GLU A 165 8.99 -11.64 -6.98
C GLU A 165 9.63 -10.40 -7.61
N GLY A 166 10.94 -10.43 -7.78
CA GLY A 166 11.65 -9.50 -8.67
C GLY A 166 12.02 -10.21 -9.96
N TYR A 167 11.55 -9.74 -11.11
CA TYR A 167 11.86 -10.36 -12.39
C TYR A 167 12.06 -9.32 -13.49
N GLY A 168 12.81 -9.71 -14.54
CA GLY A 168 13.08 -8.84 -15.69
C GLY A 168 14.16 -9.39 -16.61
N ASP A 169 14.38 -8.73 -17.73
CA ASP A 169 15.25 -9.18 -18.80
C ASP A 169 16.73 -9.01 -18.44
N GLY A 170 17.40 -10.11 -18.05
CA GLY A 170 18.84 -10.19 -17.85
C GLY A 170 19.43 -9.22 -16.82
N ASN A 171 18.60 -8.70 -15.94
CA ASN A 171 19.01 -7.71 -14.97
C ASN A 171 19.81 -8.37 -13.84
N LYS A 172 21.06 -7.92 -13.66
CA LYS A 172 21.97 -8.37 -12.58
C LYS A 172 21.94 -7.44 -11.36
N ASP A 173 20.93 -6.60 -11.24
CA ASP A 173 20.83 -5.66 -10.14
C ASP A 173 20.57 -6.37 -8.82
N LYS A 174 21.16 -5.84 -7.76
CA LYS A 174 20.81 -6.28 -6.41
C LYS A 174 19.50 -5.65 -5.98
N ILE A 175 18.61 -6.46 -5.47
CA ILE A 175 17.32 -6.02 -4.94
C ILE A 175 17.30 -6.16 -3.42
N ASN A 176 16.61 -5.24 -2.77
CA ASN A 176 16.26 -5.32 -1.36
C ASN A 176 14.75 -5.36 -1.23
N LEU A 177 14.27 -6.17 -0.31
CA LEU A 177 12.90 -6.14 0.16
C LEU A 177 12.89 -5.45 1.52
N ASN A 178 12.25 -4.29 1.60
CA ASN A 178 12.27 -3.46 2.79
C ASN A 178 11.00 -3.67 3.60
N PHE A 179 11.15 -3.86 4.90
CA PHE A 179 10.08 -3.91 5.88
C PHE A 179 10.44 -3.03 7.07
N HIS A 180 9.53 -2.13 7.44
CA HIS A 180 9.68 -1.21 8.56
C HIS A 180 8.64 -1.57 9.63
N LEU A 181 9.13 -1.85 10.87
CA LEU A 181 8.33 -2.24 12.02
C LEU A 181 8.29 -1.14 13.07
#